data_64ca4be0f9c7ec332e03197e56f2f975
#
_entry.id   64ca4be0f9c7ec332e03197e56f2f975
#
_cell.length_a   1.000
_cell.length_b   1.000
_cell.length_c   1.000
_cell.angle_alpha   90.00
_cell.angle_beta   90.00
_cell.angle_gamma   90.00
#
_symmetry.space_group_name_H-M   'P 1'
#
loop_
_entity.id
_entity.type
_entity.pdbx_description
1 polymer ?
#
loop_
_entity_poly.entity_id
_entity_poly.type
_entity_poly.pdbx_seq_one_letter_code
_entity_poly.pdbx_strand_id
1 'polypeptide(L)'
;LELVYLNGDYVPKSSAKISIFDRGLLFSDAVYEVISVIDGRLIDMDRHISRLERSLGELSIDAFADWAAISENLVTENELREGLVYLQVSRGVMDERDYRWPAPETAPTIFAFAQNRVLVANPMADRGMAIITRPDLRWQRCDIKTTQLLYASLMKMEAVAAGVDDVWLTRDNMITEGTSQNAHIISHDGVLISHQLDRRILPGVTRIEMLAQAKSMELTVEERAFSIDEAKNAAEAFVSSSTLLIMPVVEIDGHKIGDGLPGDRTEKIRQNYLAVVQRP
;
A
#
# COMPACT_ATOMS: atom_id res chain seq x y z
N LEU A 1 11.59 9.83 16.41
CA LEU A 1 10.97 10.59 15.32
C LEU A 1 9.99 11.60 15.89
N GLU A 2 10.41 12.85 15.92
CA GLU A 2 9.76 13.91 16.70
C GLU A 2 9.14 14.99 15.81
N LEU A 3 9.62 15.16 14.57
CA LEU A 3 9.11 16.16 13.65
C LEU A 3 8.10 15.56 12.66
N VAL A 4 7.06 16.33 12.42
CA VAL A 4 6.05 16.09 11.40
C VAL A 4 5.82 17.34 10.57
N TYR A 5 5.38 17.18 9.33
CA TYR A 5 4.97 18.30 8.48
C TYR A 5 3.47 18.55 8.65
N LEU A 6 3.07 19.81 8.77
CA LEU A 6 1.67 20.23 8.83
C LEU A 6 1.50 21.59 8.15
N ASN A 7 0.79 21.61 7.03
CA ASN A 7 0.36 22.85 6.32
C ASN A 7 1.46 23.88 6.06
N GLY A 8 2.66 23.47 5.70
CA GLY A 8 3.80 24.36 5.41
C GLY A 8 4.88 24.36 6.47
N ASP A 9 4.58 23.91 7.69
CA ASP A 9 5.51 23.96 8.82
C ASP A 9 5.99 22.58 9.27
N TYR A 10 7.24 22.48 9.73
CA TYR A 10 7.74 21.33 10.46
C TYR A 10 7.59 21.58 11.95
N VAL A 11 6.76 20.79 12.59
CA VAL A 11 6.40 20.98 14.00
C VAL A 11 6.67 19.70 14.80
N PRO A 12 6.89 19.82 16.14
CA PRO A 12 6.94 18.65 17.00
C PRO A 12 5.65 17.83 16.91
N LYS A 13 5.75 16.52 16.83
CA LYS A 13 4.61 15.60 16.77
C LYS A 13 3.55 15.86 17.85
N SER A 14 3.98 16.24 19.06
CA SER A 14 3.08 16.57 20.18
C SER A 14 2.28 17.85 19.96
N SER A 15 2.72 18.72 19.07
CA SER A 15 2.06 20.01 18.76
C SER A 15 1.18 19.94 17.51
N ALA A 16 1.33 18.91 16.67
CA ALA A 16 0.56 18.77 15.46
C ALA A 16 -0.91 18.50 15.75
N LYS A 17 -1.80 19.38 15.28
CA LYS A 17 -3.26 19.28 15.47
C LYS A 17 -3.97 19.67 14.20
N ILE A 18 -5.05 18.97 13.88
CA ILE A 18 -5.98 19.32 12.82
C ILE A 18 -7.35 19.68 13.40
N SER A 19 -8.13 20.46 12.67
CA SER A 19 -9.50 20.82 13.06
C SER A 19 -10.39 19.59 13.10
N ILE A 20 -11.31 19.54 14.08
CA ILE A 20 -12.39 18.52 14.10
C ILE A 20 -13.36 18.68 12.93
N PHE A 21 -13.35 19.84 12.24
CA PHE A 21 -14.13 20.10 11.03
C PHE A 21 -13.37 19.80 9.74
N ASP A 22 -12.19 19.17 9.82
CA ASP A 22 -11.48 18.71 8.66
C ASP A 22 -12.27 17.59 7.95
N ARG A 23 -12.43 17.71 6.62
CA ARG A 23 -13.21 16.74 5.85
C ARG A 23 -12.56 15.35 5.77
N GLY A 24 -11.25 15.28 5.88
CA GLY A 24 -10.54 14.01 6.01
C GLY A 24 -10.97 13.24 7.24
N LEU A 25 -11.22 13.94 8.37
CA LEU A 25 -11.74 13.33 9.61
C LEU A 25 -13.23 12.98 9.51
N LEU A 26 -14.05 13.89 8.96
CA LEU A 26 -15.52 13.74 9.01
C LEU A 26 -16.08 12.83 7.91
N PHE A 27 -15.41 12.75 6.75
CA PHE A 27 -15.92 12.07 5.54
C PHE A 27 -14.92 11.13 4.89
N SER A 28 -13.70 11.01 5.42
CA SER A 28 -12.56 10.39 4.72
C SER A 28 -12.31 11.01 3.34
N ASP A 29 -12.64 12.31 3.19
CA ASP A 29 -12.43 13.10 1.96
C ASP A 29 -10.96 13.53 1.90
N ALA A 30 -10.11 12.52 1.71
CA ALA A 30 -8.67 12.65 1.72
C ALA A 30 -8.00 11.49 0.95
N VAL A 31 -6.82 11.77 0.43
CA VAL A 31 -5.92 10.80 -0.19
C VAL A 31 -4.61 10.73 0.57
N TYR A 32 -3.89 9.61 0.44
CA TYR A 32 -2.63 9.44 1.15
C TYR A 32 -1.63 8.62 0.35
N GLU A 33 -0.36 8.74 0.73
CA GLU A 33 0.73 7.89 0.27
C GLU A 33 1.50 7.30 1.44
N VAL A 34 2.13 6.15 1.19
CA VAL A 34 3.08 5.51 2.10
C VAL A 34 4.30 5.13 1.28
N ILE A 35 5.39 5.83 1.51
CA ILE A 35 6.64 5.70 0.78
C ILE A 35 7.64 4.97 1.65
N SER A 36 8.22 3.88 1.12
CA SER A 36 9.28 3.15 1.83
C SER A 36 10.55 3.98 1.89
N VAL A 37 11.26 3.88 3.00
CA VAL A 37 12.60 4.42 3.18
C VAL A 37 13.56 3.26 3.45
N ILE A 38 14.59 3.13 2.62
CA ILE A 38 15.62 2.10 2.74
C ILE A 38 16.99 2.81 2.62
N ASP A 39 17.86 2.58 3.58
CA ASP A 39 19.18 3.25 3.68
C ASP A 39 19.08 4.79 3.66
N GLY A 40 18.01 5.36 4.24
CA GLY A 40 17.78 6.81 4.26
C GLY A 40 17.27 7.38 2.94
N ARG A 41 16.85 6.56 1.97
CA ARG A 41 16.36 6.99 0.66
C ARG A 41 14.90 6.63 0.47
N LEU A 42 14.13 7.54 -0.09
CA LEU A 42 12.75 7.31 -0.52
C LEU A 42 12.74 6.41 -1.76
N ILE A 43 11.96 5.35 -1.73
CA ILE A 43 11.87 4.38 -2.81
C ILE A 43 10.70 4.72 -3.73
N ASP A 44 10.96 4.74 -5.05
CA ASP A 44 9.95 4.97 -6.10
C ASP A 44 9.16 6.28 -5.94
N MET A 45 9.79 7.34 -5.41
CA MET A 45 9.12 8.60 -5.05
C MET A 45 8.31 9.20 -6.20
N ASP A 46 8.84 9.23 -7.43
CA ASP A 46 8.14 9.78 -8.60
C ASP A 46 6.83 9.05 -8.90
N ARG A 47 6.80 7.73 -8.73
CA ARG A 47 5.61 6.91 -8.91
C ARG A 47 4.57 7.17 -7.81
N HIS A 48 5.03 7.39 -6.58
CA HIS A 48 4.17 7.77 -5.46
C HIS A 48 3.56 9.14 -5.68
N ILE A 49 4.34 10.13 -6.12
CA ILE A 49 3.84 11.46 -6.47
C ILE A 49 2.80 11.37 -7.58
N SER A 50 3.11 10.68 -8.68
CA SER A 50 2.17 10.51 -9.81
C SER A 50 0.84 9.87 -9.37
N ARG A 51 0.89 8.89 -8.45
CA ARG A 51 -0.32 8.26 -7.92
C ARG A 51 -1.09 9.18 -6.97
N LEU A 52 -0.39 9.96 -6.14
CA LEU A 52 -1.00 10.98 -5.28
C LEU A 52 -1.76 12.01 -6.12
N GLU A 53 -1.09 12.58 -7.13
CA GLU A 53 -1.68 13.58 -8.04
C GLU A 53 -2.88 13.02 -8.80
N ARG A 54 -2.79 11.77 -9.29
CA ARG A 54 -3.93 11.09 -9.87
C ARG A 54 -5.08 10.98 -8.87
N SER A 55 -4.81 10.56 -7.63
CA SER A 55 -5.84 10.39 -6.60
C SER A 55 -6.48 11.73 -6.21
N LEU A 56 -5.69 12.80 -6.12
CA LEU A 56 -6.18 14.17 -5.92
C LEU A 56 -7.11 14.60 -7.05
N GLY A 57 -6.69 14.38 -8.30
CA GLY A 57 -7.49 14.71 -9.49
C GLY A 57 -8.82 13.95 -9.54
N GLU A 58 -8.84 12.66 -9.20
CA GLU A 58 -10.06 11.84 -9.16
C GLU A 58 -11.09 12.33 -8.12
N LEU A 59 -10.62 12.95 -7.04
CA LEU A 59 -11.47 13.56 -6.02
C LEU A 59 -11.66 15.06 -6.21
N SER A 60 -11.08 15.67 -7.26
CA SER A 60 -11.10 17.12 -7.48
C SER A 60 -10.62 17.89 -6.23
N ILE A 61 -9.54 17.43 -5.61
CA ILE A 61 -8.85 18.16 -4.54
C ILE A 61 -7.71 18.92 -5.20
N ASP A 62 -7.79 20.25 -5.19
CA ASP A 62 -6.73 21.11 -5.70
C ASP A 62 -5.69 21.34 -4.62
N ALA A 63 -4.60 20.62 -4.71
CA ALA A 63 -3.50 20.69 -3.76
C ALA A 63 -2.15 20.56 -4.50
N PHE A 64 -1.23 21.44 -4.17
CA PHE A 64 0.12 21.43 -4.69
C PHE A 64 1.13 21.69 -3.57
N ALA A 65 2.17 20.88 -3.52
CA ALA A 65 3.33 21.08 -2.67
C ALA A 65 4.55 20.38 -3.30
N ASP A 66 5.72 20.69 -2.83
CA ASP A 66 6.91 19.91 -3.16
C ASP A 66 6.93 18.62 -2.31
N TRP A 67 6.20 17.62 -2.80
CA TRP A 67 6.00 16.34 -2.11
C TRP A 67 7.33 15.61 -1.83
N ALA A 68 8.29 15.74 -2.76
CA ALA A 68 9.62 15.16 -2.62
C ALA A 68 10.39 15.85 -1.49
N ALA A 69 10.50 17.17 -1.55
CA ALA A 69 11.20 17.93 -0.52
C ALA A 69 10.59 17.75 0.89
N ILE A 70 9.25 17.68 1.00
CA ILE A 70 8.58 17.40 2.29
C ILE A 70 9.02 16.03 2.84
N SER A 71 9.04 15.01 1.98
CA SER A 71 9.38 13.66 2.39
C SER A 71 10.87 13.50 2.70
N GLU A 72 11.76 14.09 1.89
CA GLU A 72 13.21 14.09 2.10
C GLU A 72 13.60 14.81 3.40
N ASN A 73 12.99 15.96 3.69
CA ASN A 73 13.22 16.68 4.93
C ASN A 73 12.78 15.85 6.15
N LEU A 74 11.64 15.15 6.07
CA LEU A 74 11.20 14.27 7.16
C LEU A 74 12.15 13.10 7.39
N VAL A 75 12.72 12.52 6.34
CA VAL A 75 13.75 11.49 6.44
C VAL A 75 15.00 12.02 7.11
N THR A 76 15.48 13.20 6.68
CA THR A 76 16.70 13.83 7.17
C THR A 76 16.56 14.28 8.62
N GLU A 77 15.55 15.09 8.93
CA GLU A 77 15.34 15.67 10.26
C GLU A 77 15.01 14.63 11.34
N ASN A 78 14.43 13.51 10.94
CA ASN A 78 14.16 12.40 11.85
C ASN A 78 15.23 11.30 11.81
N GLU A 79 16.31 11.46 11.05
CA GLU A 79 17.41 10.50 10.89
C GLU A 79 16.88 9.08 10.50
N LEU A 80 15.82 9.03 9.67
CA LEU A 80 15.17 7.78 9.31
C LEU A 80 16.04 6.96 8.35
N ARG A 81 16.53 5.82 8.81
CA ARG A 81 17.34 4.91 7.98
C ARG A 81 16.51 3.87 7.26
N GLU A 82 15.54 3.27 7.97
CA GLU A 82 14.63 2.27 7.41
C GLU A 82 13.22 2.47 7.98
N GLY A 83 12.22 2.53 7.11
CA GLY A 83 10.84 2.74 7.53
C GLY A 83 9.96 3.34 6.45
N LEU A 84 9.10 4.24 6.84
CA LEU A 84 8.05 4.80 6.00
C LEU A 84 7.93 6.30 6.19
N VAL A 85 7.61 7.02 5.11
CA VAL A 85 7.00 8.34 5.15
C VAL A 85 5.52 8.19 4.78
N TYR A 86 4.65 8.64 5.66
CA TYR A 86 3.22 8.79 5.41
C TYR A 86 2.92 10.24 5.03
N LEU A 87 2.18 10.45 3.97
CA LEU A 87 1.73 11.75 3.50
C LEU A 87 0.22 11.70 3.23
N GLN A 88 -0.53 12.68 3.75
CA GLN A 88 -1.98 12.78 3.55
C GLN A 88 -2.38 14.20 3.14
N VAL A 89 -3.35 14.27 2.24
CA VAL A 89 -3.98 15.50 1.79
C VAL A 89 -5.49 15.34 1.91
N SER A 90 -6.14 16.18 2.72
CA SER A 90 -7.60 16.28 2.76
C SER A 90 -8.09 17.49 1.99
N ARG A 91 -9.39 17.53 1.68
CA ARG A 91 -10.03 18.71 1.07
C ARG A 91 -10.02 19.95 1.97
N GLY A 92 -9.60 19.83 3.23
CA GLY A 92 -9.49 20.93 4.17
C GLY A 92 -10.66 21.05 5.13
N VAL A 93 -10.71 22.20 5.79
CA VAL A 93 -11.61 22.50 6.91
C VAL A 93 -12.85 23.25 6.42
N MET A 94 -14.01 22.91 6.96
CA MET A 94 -15.27 23.61 6.73
C MET A 94 -15.74 24.30 8.00
N ASP A 95 -16.56 25.35 7.89
CA ASP A 95 -17.18 26.02 9.04
C ASP A 95 -18.25 25.12 9.68
N GLU A 96 -19.01 24.39 8.85
CA GLU A 96 -20.08 23.49 9.28
C GLU A 96 -19.98 22.14 8.56
N ARG A 97 -20.51 21.07 9.16
CA ARG A 97 -20.56 19.76 8.53
C ARG A 97 -21.63 19.69 7.45
N ASP A 98 -21.21 19.67 6.18
CA ASP A 98 -22.08 19.49 5.00
C ASP A 98 -21.50 18.39 4.09
N TYR A 99 -22.36 17.60 3.44
CA TYR A 99 -21.96 16.63 2.39
C TYR A 99 -21.47 17.30 1.10
N ARG A 100 -21.98 18.48 0.79
CA ARG A 100 -21.50 19.29 -0.35
C ARG A 100 -20.06 19.71 -0.12
N TRP A 101 -19.33 19.86 -1.20
CA TRP A 101 -17.96 20.36 -1.10
C TRP A 101 -17.95 21.82 -0.64
N PRO A 102 -16.89 22.22 0.07
CA PRO A 102 -16.68 23.62 0.41
C PRO A 102 -16.39 24.47 -0.84
N ALA A 103 -16.26 25.77 -0.63
CA ALA A 103 -15.86 26.68 -1.68
C ALA A 103 -14.51 26.24 -2.31
N PRO A 104 -14.31 26.45 -3.63
CA PRO A 104 -13.10 26.02 -4.33
C PRO A 104 -11.78 26.57 -3.76
N GLU A 105 -11.84 27.71 -3.11
CA GLU A 105 -10.70 28.38 -2.45
C GLU A 105 -10.34 27.80 -1.08
N THR A 106 -11.07 26.79 -0.60
CA THR A 106 -10.78 26.15 0.67
C THR A 106 -9.39 25.47 0.62
N ALA A 107 -8.50 25.92 1.48
CA ALA A 107 -7.16 25.37 1.52
C ALA A 107 -7.17 23.89 1.97
N PRO A 108 -6.48 22.99 1.27
CA PRO A 108 -6.34 21.60 1.68
C PRO A 108 -5.55 21.51 3.00
N THR A 109 -5.83 20.49 3.80
CA THR A 109 -4.95 20.14 4.93
C THR A 109 -3.95 19.10 4.47
N ILE A 110 -2.67 19.44 4.63
CA ILE A 110 -1.54 18.59 4.22
C ILE A 110 -0.75 18.23 5.46
N PHE A 111 -0.55 16.96 5.71
CA PHE A 111 0.38 16.54 6.75
C PHE A 111 1.19 15.30 6.32
N ALA A 112 2.38 15.18 6.89
CA ALA A 112 3.23 14.02 6.69
C ALA A 112 4.04 13.72 7.95
N PHE A 113 4.41 12.45 8.11
CA PHE A 113 5.27 12.00 9.21
C PHE A 113 6.10 10.79 8.80
N ALA A 114 7.21 10.60 9.50
CA ALA A 114 8.09 9.46 9.34
C ALA A 114 7.83 8.41 10.43
N GLN A 115 8.06 7.13 10.12
CA GLN A 115 7.91 6.02 11.04
C GLN A 115 8.96 4.95 10.79
N ASN A 116 9.69 4.53 11.85
CA ASN A 116 10.60 3.40 11.79
C ASN A 116 9.85 2.09 11.53
N ARG A 117 10.36 1.29 10.60
CA ARG A 117 9.88 -0.07 10.31
C ARG A 117 11.02 -0.93 9.79
N VAL A 118 11.03 -2.20 10.14
CA VAL A 118 11.90 -3.20 9.50
C VAL A 118 11.20 -3.68 8.24
N LEU A 119 11.76 -3.40 7.08
CA LEU A 119 11.23 -3.74 5.77
C LEU A 119 12.06 -4.85 5.10
N VAL A 120 13.37 -4.64 5.04
CA VAL A 120 14.31 -5.54 4.32
C VAL A 120 14.47 -6.87 5.06
N ALA A 121 14.88 -6.80 6.33
CA ALA A 121 15.09 -7.97 7.17
C ALA A 121 13.83 -8.39 7.94
N ASN A 122 12.66 -8.31 7.32
CA ASN A 122 11.40 -8.71 7.94
C ASN A 122 11.35 -10.24 8.07
N PRO A 123 11.30 -10.80 9.30
CA PRO A 123 11.34 -12.25 9.52
C PRO A 123 10.14 -13.01 8.94
N MET A 124 9.06 -12.30 8.58
CA MET A 124 7.92 -12.87 7.87
C MET A 124 8.32 -13.38 6.47
N ALA A 125 9.36 -12.82 5.85
CA ALA A 125 9.84 -13.27 4.55
C ALA A 125 10.37 -14.72 4.59
N ASP A 126 10.99 -15.10 5.70
CA ASP A 126 11.58 -16.44 5.87
C ASP A 126 10.52 -17.52 6.12
N ARG A 127 9.43 -17.17 6.80
CA ARG A 127 8.36 -18.13 7.14
C ARG A 127 7.16 -18.10 6.19
N GLY A 128 7.00 -17.02 5.45
CA GLY A 128 5.79 -16.73 4.68
C GLY A 128 4.58 -16.32 5.55
N MET A 129 3.54 -15.84 4.90
CA MET A 129 2.27 -15.43 5.51
C MET A 129 1.24 -16.55 5.42
N ALA A 130 0.46 -16.73 6.49
CA ALA A 130 -0.83 -17.40 6.45
C ALA A 130 -1.94 -16.35 6.33
N ILE A 131 -2.90 -16.56 5.44
CA ILE A 131 -4.00 -15.62 5.21
C ILE A 131 -5.35 -16.33 5.18
N ILE A 132 -6.42 -15.56 5.35
CA ILE A 132 -7.80 -15.99 5.10
C ILE A 132 -8.44 -15.15 4.00
N THR A 133 -9.47 -15.67 3.36
CA THR A 133 -10.26 -14.92 2.37
C THR A 133 -11.53 -14.35 2.98
N ARG A 134 -11.92 -13.13 2.56
CA ARG A 134 -13.17 -12.48 2.97
C ARG A 134 -13.79 -11.71 1.80
N PRO A 135 -15.12 -11.51 1.80
CA PRO A 135 -15.77 -10.66 0.81
C PRO A 135 -15.18 -9.25 0.79
N ASP A 136 -14.99 -8.66 -0.37
CA ASP A 136 -14.57 -7.26 -0.50
C ASP A 136 -15.78 -6.33 -0.46
N LEU A 137 -16.04 -5.76 0.70
CA LEU A 137 -17.12 -4.82 0.94
C LEU A 137 -16.67 -3.35 0.91
N ARG A 138 -15.46 -3.07 0.42
CA ARG A 138 -15.00 -1.71 0.21
C ARG A 138 -15.84 -1.04 -0.89
N TRP A 139 -15.71 0.28 -0.99
CA TRP A 139 -16.34 1.02 -2.08
C TRP A 139 -15.82 0.58 -3.46
N GLN A 140 -16.47 1.05 -4.55
CA GLN A 140 -16.14 0.58 -5.90
C GLN A 140 -15.04 1.39 -6.61
N ARG A 141 -14.28 2.21 -5.90
CA ARG A 141 -13.17 3.02 -6.39
C ARG A 141 -11.91 2.75 -5.59
N CYS A 142 -11.56 1.46 -5.43
CA CYS A 142 -10.33 1.04 -4.74
C CYS A 142 -9.05 1.50 -5.47
N ASP A 143 -9.18 1.92 -6.72
CA ASP A 143 -8.12 2.53 -7.53
C ASP A 143 -7.68 3.91 -7.02
N ILE A 144 -8.49 4.60 -6.21
CA ILE A 144 -8.15 5.89 -5.57
C ILE A 144 -7.63 5.60 -4.15
N LYS A 145 -6.45 6.11 -3.82
CA LYS A 145 -5.82 5.85 -2.52
C LYS A 145 -6.39 6.77 -1.43
N THR A 146 -7.65 6.52 -1.05
CA THR A 146 -8.38 7.31 -0.04
C THR A 146 -8.17 6.79 1.39
N THR A 147 -8.47 7.62 2.38
CA THR A 147 -8.44 7.28 3.80
C THR A 147 -9.64 6.44 4.28
N GLN A 148 -10.45 5.89 3.38
CA GLN A 148 -11.55 4.98 3.71
C GLN A 148 -11.03 3.58 4.10
N LEU A 149 -10.28 3.50 5.19
CA LEU A 149 -9.52 2.31 5.59
C LEU A 149 -10.21 1.48 6.69
N LEU A 150 -11.41 1.86 7.13
CA LEU A 150 -12.09 1.17 8.22
C LEU A 150 -12.32 -0.32 7.91
N TYR A 151 -12.75 -0.66 6.68
CA TYR A 151 -12.96 -2.05 6.30
C TYR A 151 -11.65 -2.85 6.31
N ALA A 152 -10.57 -2.30 5.79
CA ALA A 152 -9.25 -2.92 5.86
C ALA A 152 -8.78 -3.16 7.30
N SER A 153 -9.02 -2.19 8.20
CA SER A 153 -8.73 -2.32 9.64
C SER A 153 -9.55 -3.43 10.30
N LEU A 154 -10.86 -3.53 9.99
CA LEU A 154 -11.71 -4.62 10.48
C LEU A 154 -11.20 -5.99 10.01
N MET A 155 -10.82 -6.11 8.75
CA MET A 155 -10.26 -7.36 8.19
C MET A 155 -8.92 -7.74 8.83
N LYS A 156 -8.08 -6.76 9.15
CA LYS A 156 -6.87 -7.01 9.96
C LYS A 156 -7.19 -7.59 11.34
N MET A 157 -8.24 -7.09 11.99
CA MET A 157 -8.68 -7.64 13.28
C MET A 157 -9.27 -9.04 13.16
N GLU A 158 -9.94 -9.37 12.03
CA GLU A 158 -10.38 -10.75 11.75
C GLU A 158 -9.19 -11.68 11.54
N ALA A 159 -8.15 -11.25 10.81
CA ALA A 159 -6.91 -12.02 10.67
C ALA A 159 -6.27 -12.33 12.03
N VAL A 160 -6.16 -11.30 12.90
CA VAL A 160 -5.64 -11.47 14.27
C VAL A 160 -6.49 -12.47 15.07
N ALA A 161 -7.81 -12.37 15.00
CA ALA A 161 -8.71 -13.28 15.71
C ALA A 161 -8.62 -14.72 15.17
N ALA A 162 -8.33 -14.90 13.89
CA ALA A 162 -8.12 -16.20 13.26
C ALA A 162 -6.68 -16.76 13.45
N GLY A 163 -5.76 -15.99 14.05
CA GLY A 163 -4.37 -16.38 14.26
C GLY A 163 -3.54 -16.41 12.96
N VAL A 164 -3.93 -15.60 11.95
CA VAL A 164 -3.24 -15.47 10.67
C VAL A 164 -2.72 -14.04 10.44
N ASP A 165 -1.91 -13.84 9.40
CA ASP A 165 -1.19 -12.59 9.17
C ASP A 165 -2.03 -11.52 8.46
N ASP A 166 -2.93 -11.92 7.56
CA ASP A 166 -3.72 -10.99 6.73
C ASP A 166 -4.98 -11.63 6.14
N VAL A 167 -5.70 -10.80 5.36
CA VAL A 167 -6.88 -11.20 4.59
C VAL A 167 -6.68 -10.85 3.12
N TRP A 168 -6.99 -11.78 2.22
CA TRP A 168 -7.25 -11.48 0.82
C TRP A 168 -8.74 -11.27 0.59
N LEU A 169 -9.06 -10.19 -0.09
CA LEU A 169 -10.42 -9.75 -0.37
C LEU A 169 -10.92 -10.32 -1.70
N THR A 170 -12.21 -10.64 -1.76
CA THR A 170 -12.79 -11.30 -2.93
C THR A 170 -14.10 -10.66 -3.39
N ARG A 171 -14.29 -10.56 -4.70
CA ARG A 171 -15.58 -10.23 -5.34
C ARG A 171 -15.88 -11.27 -6.40
N ASP A 172 -17.11 -11.81 -6.39
CA ASP A 172 -17.55 -12.82 -7.34
C ASP A 172 -16.60 -14.03 -7.41
N ASN A 173 -16.12 -14.49 -6.26
CA ASN A 173 -15.14 -15.57 -6.09
C ASN A 173 -13.74 -15.30 -6.70
N MET A 174 -13.47 -14.07 -7.12
CA MET A 174 -12.16 -13.65 -7.63
C MET A 174 -11.42 -12.84 -6.57
N ILE A 175 -10.12 -13.10 -6.41
CA ILE A 175 -9.26 -12.31 -5.54
C ILE A 175 -9.14 -10.91 -6.14
N THR A 176 -9.37 -9.88 -5.32
CA THR A 176 -9.07 -8.49 -5.66
C THR A 176 -7.66 -8.12 -5.20
N GLU A 177 -7.47 -7.94 -3.92
CA GLU A 177 -6.17 -7.65 -3.30
C GLU A 177 -6.23 -7.95 -1.80
N GLY A 178 -5.12 -7.76 -1.06
CA GLY A 178 -5.11 -7.84 0.39
C GLY A 178 -5.63 -6.57 1.06
N THR A 179 -5.51 -6.50 2.40
CA THR A 179 -5.99 -5.33 3.17
C THR A 179 -5.20 -4.05 2.88
N SER A 180 -3.92 -4.18 2.52
CA SER A 180 -3.00 -3.06 2.22
C SER A 180 -1.93 -3.41 1.19
N GLN A 181 -2.11 -4.46 0.42
CA GLN A 181 -1.16 -5.00 -0.57
C GLN A 181 -1.88 -5.61 -1.76
N ASN A 182 -1.22 -5.65 -2.93
CA ASN A 182 -1.71 -6.40 -4.08
C ASN A 182 -1.36 -7.88 -3.93
N ALA A 183 -2.25 -8.75 -4.44
CA ALA A 183 -2.12 -10.21 -4.40
C ALA A 183 -1.62 -10.75 -5.74
N HIS A 184 -0.77 -11.79 -5.69
CA HIS A 184 -0.16 -12.44 -6.85
C HIS A 184 -0.05 -13.94 -6.63
N ILE A 185 -0.08 -14.70 -7.72
CA ILE A 185 0.20 -16.13 -7.72
C ILE A 185 1.18 -16.49 -8.85
N ILE A 186 1.88 -17.61 -8.69
CA ILE A 186 2.67 -18.21 -9.75
C ILE A 186 2.12 -19.61 -10.02
N SER A 187 1.72 -19.88 -11.24
CA SER A 187 1.21 -21.19 -11.65
C SER A 187 2.30 -22.26 -11.67
N HIS A 188 1.92 -23.54 -11.72
CA HIS A 188 2.88 -24.65 -11.87
C HIS A 188 3.73 -24.54 -13.15
N ASP A 189 3.18 -23.94 -14.20
CA ASP A 189 3.89 -23.67 -15.46
C ASP A 189 4.81 -22.43 -15.37
N GLY A 190 4.86 -21.77 -14.20
CA GLY A 190 5.75 -20.63 -13.96
C GLY A 190 5.20 -19.28 -14.43
N VAL A 191 3.92 -19.17 -14.73
CA VAL A 191 3.27 -17.91 -15.11
C VAL A 191 2.96 -17.09 -13.85
N LEU A 192 3.46 -15.87 -13.78
CA LEU A 192 3.10 -14.89 -12.75
C LEU A 192 1.76 -14.24 -13.12
N ILE A 193 0.78 -14.39 -12.26
CA ILE A 193 -0.57 -13.86 -12.44
C ILE A 193 -0.84 -12.78 -11.40
N SER A 194 -1.26 -11.61 -11.86
CA SER A 194 -1.62 -10.46 -11.03
C SER A 194 -2.93 -9.87 -11.53
N HIS A 195 -3.83 -9.49 -10.64
CA HIS A 195 -5.09 -8.87 -11.04
C HIS A 195 -4.81 -7.66 -11.95
N GLN A 196 -5.53 -7.56 -13.08
CA GLN A 196 -5.42 -6.40 -13.98
C GLN A 196 -5.82 -5.10 -13.26
N LEU A 197 -5.25 -3.98 -13.70
CA LEU A 197 -5.62 -2.68 -13.15
C LEU A 197 -7.04 -2.30 -13.56
N ASP A 198 -7.91 -2.22 -12.58
CA ASP A 198 -9.27 -1.72 -12.71
C ASP A 198 -9.69 -1.03 -11.39
N ARG A 199 -10.99 -0.71 -11.25
CA ARG A 199 -11.49 -0.03 -10.05
C ARG A 199 -11.52 -0.91 -8.78
N ARG A 200 -11.22 -2.20 -8.87
CA ARG A 200 -11.29 -3.16 -7.76
C ARG A 200 -10.01 -3.24 -6.96
N ILE A 201 -8.89 -2.80 -7.52
CA ILE A 201 -7.58 -2.84 -6.85
C ILE A 201 -6.86 -1.49 -6.93
N LEU A 202 -5.96 -1.27 -5.97
CA LEU A 202 -5.05 -0.14 -6.01
C LEU A 202 -3.93 -0.41 -7.04
N PRO A 203 -3.57 0.57 -7.91
CA PRO A 203 -2.37 0.48 -8.75
C PRO A 203 -1.12 0.63 -7.88
N GLY A 204 -0.67 -0.49 -7.29
CA GLY A 204 0.45 -0.51 -6.34
C GLY A 204 1.77 -0.11 -7.01
N VAL A 205 2.53 0.81 -6.40
CA VAL A 205 3.85 1.22 -6.90
C VAL A 205 4.82 0.03 -6.86
N THR A 206 4.88 -0.69 -5.75
CA THR A 206 5.68 -1.92 -5.62
C THR A 206 5.23 -2.99 -6.62
N ARG A 207 3.92 -3.12 -6.90
CA ARG A 207 3.42 -4.03 -7.93
C ARG A 207 3.96 -3.69 -9.31
N ILE A 208 3.93 -2.41 -9.69
CA ILE A 208 4.42 -1.96 -11.02
C ILE A 208 5.89 -2.31 -11.19
N GLU A 209 6.73 -2.00 -10.21
CA GLU A 209 8.15 -2.29 -10.24
C GLU A 209 8.42 -3.81 -10.24
N MET A 210 7.73 -4.56 -9.38
CA MET A 210 7.84 -6.01 -9.31
C MET A 210 7.49 -6.69 -10.65
N LEU A 211 6.42 -6.25 -11.32
CA LEU A 211 6.07 -6.80 -12.64
C LEU A 211 7.10 -6.46 -13.72
N ALA A 212 7.70 -5.27 -13.67
CA ALA A 212 8.80 -4.90 -14.56
C ALA A 212 10.03 -5.79 -14.33
N GLN A 213 10.38 -6.04 -13.06
CA GLN A 213 11.47 -6.95 -12.70
C GLN A 213 11.18 -8.40 -13.14
N ALA A 214 9.96 -8.89 -12.92
CA ALA A 214 9.57 -10.23 -13.38
C ALA A 214 9.72 -10.41 -14.89
N LYS A 215 9.31 -9.42 -15.68
CA LYS A 215 9.49 -9.41 -17.14
C LYS A 215 10.98 -9.40 -17.53
N SER A 216 11.82 -8.66 -16.82
CA SER A 216 13.27 -8.64 -17.06
C SER A 216 13.97 -9.97 -16.72
N MET A 217 13.34 -10.81 -15.89
CA MET A 217 13.75 -12.17 -15.56
C MET A 217 13.19 -13.21 -16.53
N GLU A 218 12.59 -12.78 -17.65
CA GLU A 218 11.94 -13.62 -18.66
C GLU A 218 10.75 -14.45 -18.12
N LEU A 219 10.15 -14.03 -16.99
CA LEU A 219 8.93 -14.65 -16.50
C LEU A 219 7.74 -14.23 -17.38
N THR A 220 6.92 -15.19 -17.75
CA THR A 220 5.63 -14.90 -18.36
C THR A 220 4.71 -14.25 -17.32
N VAL A 221 4.15 -13.08 -17.67
CA VAL A 221 3.27 -12.30 -16.80
C VAL A 221 1.90 -12.19 -17.44
N GLU A 222 0.86 -12.56 -16.68
CA GLU A 222 -0.54 -12.36 -17.04
C GLU A 222 -1.19 -11.36 -16.06
N GLU A 223 -1.71 -10.27 -16.61
CA GLU A 223 -2.49 -9.31 -15.85
C GLU A 223 -3.98 -9.62 -16.02
N ARG A 224 -4.51 -10.47 -15.14
CA ARG A 224 -5.91 -10.89 -15.09
C ARG A 224 -6.35 -11.24 -13.68
N ALA A 225 -7.65 -11.25 -13.45
CA ALA A 225 -8.20 -11.79 -12.20
C ALA A 225 -7.92 -13.30 -12.08
N PHE A 226 -7.85 -13.80 -10.85
CA PHE A 226 -7.72 -15.21 -10.51
C PHE A 226 -8.65 -15.56 -9.35
N SER A 227 -9.13 -16.79 -9.33
CA SER A 227 -10.09 -17.24 -8.33
C SER A 227 -9.40 -17.68 -7.03
N ILE A 228 -10.20 -17.87 -5.95
CA ILE A 228 -9.74 -18.48 -4.70
C ILE A 228 -9.16 -19.88 -4.97
N ASP A 229 -9.86 -20.68 -5.79
CA ASP A 229 -9.42 -22.05 -6.11
C ASP A 229 -8.11 -22.04 -6.91
N GLU A 230 -7.96 -21.11 -7.86
CA GLU A 230 -6.73 -20.95 -8.61
C GLU A 230 -5.58 -20.54 -7.69
N ALA A 231 -5.82 -19.65 -6.72
CA ALA A 231 -4.83 -19.25 -5.73
C ALA A 231 -4.41 -20.41 -4.82
N LYS A 232 -5.37 -21.22 -4.35
CA LYS A 232 -5.10 -22.41 -3.52
C LYS A 232 -4.34 -23.50 -4.28
N ASN A 233 -4.53 -23.61 -5.59
CA ASN A 233 -3.83 -24.57 -6.45
C ASN A 233 -2.58 -23.99 -7.14
N ALA A 234 -2.14 -22.79 -6.79
CA ALA A 234 -0.91 -22.20 -7.34
C ALA A 234 0.35 -22.91 -6.82
N ALA A 235 1.44 -22.83 -7.58
CA ALA A 235 2.74 -23.29 -7.12
C ALA A 235 3.28 -22.40 -6.02
N GLU A 236 3.08 -21.08 -6.16
CA GLU A 236 3.49 -20.06 -5.19
C GLU A 236 2.46 -18.94 -5.13
N ALA A 237 2.38 -18.27 -3.99
CA ALA A 237 1.58 -17.07 -3.80
C ALA A 237 2.37 -16.02 -3.02
N PHE A 238 2.10 -14.73 -3.28
CA PHE A 238 2.79 -13.66 -2.58
C PHE A 238 2.00 -12.34 -2.68
N VAL A 239 2.43 -11.35 -1.91
CA VAL A 239 1.90 -9.99 -1.94
C VAL A 239 2.98 -8.97 -2.23
N SER A 240 2.56 -7.78 -2.71
CA SER A 240 3.46 -6.64 -2.88
C SER A 240 2.88 -5.36 -2.29
N SER A 241 3.70 -4.62 -1.54
CA SER A 241 3.35 -3.30 -1.02
C SER A 241 4.60 -2.55 -0.54
N SER A 242 4.49 -1.23 -0.34
CA SER A 242 5.59 -0.43 0.25
C SER A 242 5.94 -0.89 1.68
N THR A 243 5.01 -1.45 2.43
CA THR A 243 5.22 -1.85 3.84
C THR A 243 5.73 -3.27 4.03
N LEU A 244 5.53 -4.15 3.06
CA LEU A 244 5.95 -5.55 3.10
C LEU A 244 6.94 -5.91 1.99
N LEU A 245 7.16 -4.98 1.04
CA LEU A 245 7.90 -5.23 -0.20
C LEU A 245 7.28 -6.41 -0.96
N ILE A 246 8.05 -7.44 -1.26
CA ILE A 246 7.56 -8.72 -1.80
C ILE A 246 7.52 -9.70 -0.64
N MET A 247 6.35 -10.26 -0.33
CA MET A 247 6.17 -11.11 0.84
C MET A 247 5.47 -12.42 0.46
N PRO A 248 6.07 -13.60 0.69
CA PRO A 248 5.45 -14.89 0.36
C PRO A 248 4.15 -15.12 1.14
N VAL A 249 3.17 -15.78 0.49
CA VAL A 249 1.97 -16.35 1.11
C VAL A 249 2.05 -17.86 0.97
N VAL A 250 2.04 -18.56 2.09
CA VAL A 250 2.28 -20.01 2.15
C VAL A 250 1.03 -20.80 2.56
N GLU A 251 -0.01 -20.09 3.00
CA GLU A 251 -1.28 -20.70 3.40
C GLU A 251 -2.46 -19.76 3.11
N ILE A 252 -3.55 -20.29 2.55
CA ILE A 252 -4.81 -19.57 2.27
C ILE A 252 -5.97 -20.40 2.83
N ASP A 253 -6.72 -19.87 3.81
CA ASP A 253 -7.84 -20.54 4.49
C ASP A 253 -7.48 -21.94 5.03
N GLY A 254 -6.30 -22.11 5.65
CA GLY A 254 -5.80 -23.37 6.15
C GLY A 254 -5.27 -24.34 5.06
N HIS A 255 -5.30 -23.93 3.79
CA HIS A 255 -4.75 -24.71 2.68
C HIS A 255 -3.33 -24.25 2.36
N LYS A 256 -2.35 -25.16 2.45
CA LYS A 256 -0.96 -24.88 2.11
C LYS A 256 -0.80 -24.64 0.61
N ILE A 257 -0.04 -23.59 0.26
CA ILE A 257 0.34 -23.30 -1.12
C ILE A 257 1.68 -24.01 -1.38
N GLY A 258 1.75 -24.79 -2.48
CA GLY A 258 2.92 -25.62 -2.74
C GLY A 258 3.19 -26.60 -1.59
N ASP A 259 4.35 -26.55 -1.01
CA ASP A 259 4.74 -27.34 0.16
C ASP A 259 4.49 -26.62 1.51
N GLY A 260 3.95 -25.41 1.46
CA GLY A 260 3.69 -24.56 2.64
C GLY A 260 4.91 -23.78 3.10
N LEU A 261 5.90 -23.57 2.23
CA LEU A 261 7.09 -22.77 2.44
C LEU A 261 7.19 -21.65 1.39
N PRO A 262 7.98 -20.58 1.64
CA PRO A 262 8.28 -19.60 0.63
C PRO A 262 8.88 -20.22 -0.64
N GLY A 263 8.30 -19.93 -1.80
CA GLY A 263 8.73 -20.51 -3.05
C GLY A 263 9.95 -19.83 -3.67
N ASP A 264 10.76 -20.58 -4.41
CA ASP A 264 12.03 -20.14 -4.98
C ASP A 264 11.87 -18.95 -5.96
N ARG A 265 10.77 -18.93 -6.74
CA ARG A 265 10.49 -17.85 -7.70
C ARG A 265 10.13 -16.55 -6.98
N THR A 266 9.29 -16.64 -5.96
CA THR A 266 8.94 -15.50 -5.10
C THR A 266 10.18 -14.93 -4.41
N GLU A 267 11.03 -15.78 -3.86
CA GLU A 267 12.29 -15.37 -3.23
C GLU A 267 13.21 -14.67 -4.24
N LYS A 268 13.35 -15.21 -5.45
CA LYS A 268 14.15 -14.59 -6.49
C LYS A 268 13.60 -13.23 -6.94
N ILE A 269 12.27 -13.09 -7.04
CA ILE A 269 11.63 -11.80 -7.33
C ILE A 269 11.92 -10.81 -6.20
N ARG A 270 11.81 -11.23 -4.94
CA ARG A 270 12.13 -10.42 -3.78
C ARG A 270 13.59 -9.96 -3.79
N GLN A 271 14.54 -10.87 -4.00
CA GLN A 271 15.97 -10.56 -4.06
C GLN A 271 16.29 -9.55 -5.16
N ASN A 272 15.73 -9.72 -6.35
CA ASN A 272 15.91 -8.78 -7.45
C ASN A 272 15.30 -7.40 -7.14
N TYR A 273 14.11 -7.36 -6.56
CA TYR A 273 13.49 -6.11 -6.11
C TYR A 273 14.39 -5.39 -5.09
N LEU A 274 14.85 -6.12 -4.07
CA LEU A 274 15.76 -5.57 -3.07
C LEU A 274 17.07 -5.07 -3.67
N ALA A 275 17.65 -5.80 -4.62
CA ALA A 275 18.87 -5.39 -5.31
C ALA A 275 18.67 -4.08 -6.11
N VAL A 276 17.45 -3.79 -6.60
CA VAL A 276 17.13 -2.52 -7.29
C VAL A 276 16.98 -1.39 -6.27
N VAL A 277 16.17 -1.57 -5.23
CA VAL A 277 15.85 -0.50 -4.28
C VAL A 277 17.00 -0.17 -3.32
N GLN A 278 17.98 -1.06 -3.17
CA GLN A 278 19.20 -0.84 -2.36
C GLN A 278 20.38 -0.30 -3.18
N ARG A 279 20.25 -0.10 -4.50
CA ARG A 279 21.31 0.52 -5.30
C ARG A 279 21.57 1.95 -4.81
N PRO A 280 22.87 2.35 -4.73
CA PRO A 280 23.27 3.67 -4.28
C PRO A 280 22.81 4.79 -5.23
#